data_bec8496544c97ab848ca4d361f3da4d8
#
_entry.id   bec8496544c97ab848ca4d361f3da4d8
#
_cell.length_a   1.000
_cell.length_b   1.000
_cell.length_c   1.000
_cell.angle_alpha   90.00
_cell.angle_beta   90.00
_cell.angle_gamma   90.00
#
_symmetry.space_group_name_H-M   'P 1'
#
loop_
_entity.id
_entity.type
_entity.pdbx_description
1 polymer ?
#
loop_
_entity_poly.entity_id
_entity_poly.type
_entity_poly.pdbx_seq_one_letter_code
_entity_poly.pdbx_strand_id
1 'polypeptide(L)'
;MMKALLLEVEKFVNNLLSKKLHSNYLYHNLGHTQRVVEKTKEISENLGLTLIDAENLEIAAWFHDTGFTESDENHEEKSVKIAVEFLKSHKFAEDRIQIVADLILVTKMNAVPKTNLEEILKDADAAHLASKDFFKFNSLLRKEWELVLGKKYTNKEWIALNLSFFTQKHRYYTDFTLKNWSKDKEKNLSKILKNQKKLKKDNKKFKQKEEALNLKKNKSIVPERGVETMFRVALRNHITLSDIADTKANIL
;
A
#
# COMPACT_ATOMS: atom_id res chain seq x y z
N MET A 1 -10.69 31.59 -9.34
CA MET A 1 -9.39 31.16 -9.90
C MET A 1 -8.94 29.83 -9.33
N MET A 2 -8.85 29.66 -8.00
CA MET A 2 -8.42 28.40 -7.33
C MET A 2 -9.21 27.15 -7.76
N LYS A 3 -10.54 27.15 -7.71
CA LYS A 3 -11.35 25.99 -8.12
C LYS A 3 -11.17 25.59 -9.59
N ALA A 4 -10.81 26.55 -10.48
CA ALA A 4 -10.60 26.24 -11.88
C ALA A 4 -9.30 25.45 -12.09
N LEU A 5 -8.20 25.84 -11.42
CA LEU A 5 -6.92 25.12 -11.52
C LEU A 5 -7.02 23.71 -10.96
N LEU A 6 -7.63 23.52 -9.80
CA LEU A 6 -7.81 22.19 -9.22
C LEU A 6 -8.62 21.24 -10.13
N LEU A 7 -9.65 21.76 -10.82
CA LEU A 7 -10.37 20.98 -11.84
C LEU A 7 -9.50 20.59 -13.03
N GLU A 8 -8.57 21.46 -13.43
CA GLU A 8 -7.63 21.17 -14.53
C GLU A 8 -6.58 20.15 -14.08
N VAL A 9 -6.06 20.26 -12.85
CA VAL A 9 -5.17 19.27 -12.24
C VAL A 9 -5.84 17.90 -12.20
N GLU A 10 -7.06 17.82 -11.66
CA GLU A 10 -7.83 16.58 -11.59
C GLU A 10 -8.02 15.96 -12.99
N LYS A 11 -8.47 16.74 -13.97
CA LYS A 11 -8.66 16.26 -15.33
C LYS A 11 -7.35 15.78 -15.97
N PHE A 12 -6.26 16.51 -15.76
CA PHE A 12 -4.94 16.16 -16.28
C PHE A 12 -4.46 14.83 -15.69
N VAL A 13 -4.48 14.70 -14.36
CA VAL A 13 -4.01 13.49 -13.67
C VAL A 13 -4.90 12.29 -14.00
N ASN A 14 -6.22 12.46 -14.03
CA ASN A 14 -7.16 11.40 -14.43
C ASN A 14 -6.84 10.89 -15.84
N ASN A 15 -6.62 11.81 -16.80
CA ASN A 15 -6.30 11.45 -18.18
C ASN A 15 -4.90 10.79 -18.26
N LEU A 16 -3.91 11.30 -17.53
CA LEU A 16 -2.55 10.77 -17.51
C LEU A 16 -2.52 9.34 -17.00
N LEU A 17 -3.07 9.10 -15.79
CA LEU A 17 -3.10 7.78 -15.17
C LEU A 17 -3.95 6.79 -15.97
N SER A 18 -5.11 7.20 -16.48
CA SER A 18 -5.96 6.31 -17.28
C SER A 18 -5.34 5.87 -18.59
N LYS A 19 -4.47 6.70 -19.20
CA LYS A 19 -3.87 6.40 -20.52
C LYS A 19 -2.49 5.79 -20.44
N LYS A 20 -1.68 6.18 -19.45
CA LYS A 20 -0.24 5.85 -19.43
C LYS A 20 0.16 4.92 -18.30
N LEU A 21 -0.64 4.78 -17.23
CA LEU A 21 -0.29 3.90 -16.13
C LEU A 21 -0.39 2.45 -16.59
N HIS A 22 0.68 1.68 -16.38
CA HIS A 22 0.69 0.27 -16.74
C HIS A 22 -0.27 -0.54 -15.87
N SER A 23 -0.94 -1.53 -16.45
CA SER A 23 -1.95 -2.36 -15.78
C SER A 23 -1.45 -3.19 -14.58
N ASN A 24 -0.14 -3.29 -14.40
CA ASN A 24 0.49 -3.94 -13.24
C ASN A 24 0.38 -3.11 -11.95
N TYR A 25 0.11 -1.80 -12.03
CA TYR A 25 -0.09 -0.94 -10.87
C TYR A 25 -1.51 -1.10 -10.35
N LEU A 26 -1.69 -2.13 -9.51
CA LEU A 26 -3.00 -2.51 -8.97
C LEU A 26 -3.40 -1.67 -7.76
N TYR A 27 -2.42 -1.16 -7.01
CA TYR A 27 -2.59 -0.33 -5.82
C TYR A 27 -2.32 1.14 -6.12
N HIS A 28 -1.14 1.49 -6.68
CA HIS A 28 -0.77 2.86 -7.05
C HIS A 28 -1.44 3.25 -8.37
N ASN A 29 -2.74 3.51 -8.30
CA ASN A 29 -3.60 3.82 -9.44
C ASN A 29 -4.50 5.02 -9.13
N LEU A 30 -5.31 5.44 -10.10
CA LEU A 30 -6.22 6.56 -9.93
C LEU A 30 -7.08 6.49 -8.67
N GLY A 31 -7.55 5.28 -8.29
CA GLY A 31 -8.34 5.10 -7.08
C GLY A 31 -7.55 5.35 -5.81
N HIS A 32 -6.24 5.03 -5.77
CA HIS A 32 -5.34 5.41 -4.67
C HIS A 32 -5.19 6.93 -4.62
N THR A 33 -4.83 7.57 -5.74
CA THR A 33 -4.68 9.02 -5.81
C THR A 33 -5.91 9.76 -5.32
N GLN A 34 -7.11 9.36 -5.77
CA GLN A 34 -8.37 9.96 -5.31
C GLN A 34 -8.58 9.81 -3.80
N ARG A 35 -8.25 8.64 -3.22
CA ARG A 35 -8.33 8.45 -1.77
C ARG A 35 -7.35 9.34 -1.01
N VAL A 36 -6.12 9.51 -1.51
CA VAL A 36 -5.13 10.41 -0.89
C VAL A 36 -5.63 11.85 -0.93
N VAL A 37 -6.15 12.31 -2.06
CA VAL A 37 -6.75 13.65 -2.18
C VAL A 37 -7.91 13.84 -1.21
N GLU A 38 -8.82 12.88 -1.10
CA GLU A 38 -9.93 12.91 -0.15
C GLU A 38 -9.44 13.02 1.30
N LYS A 39 -8.44 12.23 1.67
CA LYS A 39 -7.87 12.24 3.02
C LYS A 39 -7.07 13.51 3.32
N THR A 40 -6.38 14.05 2.33
CA THR A 40 -5.72 15.35 2.44
C THR A 40 -6.73 16.46 2.74
N LYS A 41 -7.88 16.48 2.05
CA LYS A 41 -8.96 17.44 2.32
C LYS A 41 -9.53 17.26 3.72
N GLU A 42 -9.83 16.02 4.12
CA GLU A 42 -10.34 15.69 5.46
C GLU A 42 -9.44 16.23 6.56
N ILE A 43 -8.12 15.99 6.46
CA ILE A 43 -7.16 16.47 7.46
C ILE A 43 -7.06 18.01 7.42
N SER A 44 -6.94 18.59 6.23
CA SER A 44 -6.79 20.05 6.03
C SER A 44 -7.96 20.84 6.61
N GLU A 45 -9.19 20.38 6.38
CA GLU A 45 -10.42 21.00 6.90
C GLU A 45 -10.47 20.93 8.44
N ASN A 46 -10.11 19.77 9.01
CA ASN A 46 -10.11 19.59 10.47
C ASN A 46 -9.02 20.37 11.18
N LEU A 47 -7.91 20.66 10.51
CA LEU A 47 -6.82 21.47 11.05
C LEU A 47 -6.98 22.98 10.78
N GLY A 48 -7.99 23.38 10.02
CA GLY A 48 -8.30 24.78 9.72
C GLY A 48 -7.22 25.47 8.90
N LEU A 49 -6.66 24.78 7.89
CA LEU A 49 -5.61 25.35 7.03
C LEU A 49 -6.10 26.53 6.22
N THR A 50 -5.15 27.39 5.81
CA THR A 50 -5.45 28.44 4.84
C THR A 50 -5.88 27.84 3.51
N LEU A 51 -6.67 28.58 2.72
CA LEU A 51 -7.07 28.13 1.39
C LEU A 51 -5.87 27.89 0.48
N ILE A 52 -4.79 28.66 0.65
CA ILE A 52 -3.56 28.53 -0.14
C ILE A 52 -2.85 27.21 0.20
N ASP A 53 -2.70 26.90 1.47
CA ASP A 53 -2.04 25.68 1.93
C ASP A 53 -2.84 24.43 1.55
N ALA A 54 -4.16 24.49 1.69
CA ALA A 54 -5.06 23.42 1.27
C ALA A 54 -4.97 23.16 -0.25
N GLU A 55 -4.88 24.22 -1.07
CA GLU A 55 -4.70 24.11 -2.52
C GLU A 55 -3.35 23.47 -2.88
N ASN A 56 -2.25 23.91 -2.23
CA ASN A 56 -0.92 23.32 -2.45
C ASN A 56 -0.91 21.82 -2.12
N LEU A 57 -1.51 21.45 -1.00
CA LEU A 57 -1.64 20.06 -0.56
C LEU A 57 -2.48 19.23 -1.53
N GLU A 58 -3.62 19.75 -1.97
CA GLU A 58 -4.50 19.03 -2.91
C GLU A 58 -3.81 18.82 -4.26
N ILE A 59 -3.10 19.83 -4.77
CA ILE A 59 -2.28 19.69 -5.98
C ILE A 59 -1.21 18.61 -5.79
N ALA A 60 -0.45 18.65 -4.69
CA ALA A 60 0.57 17.67 -4.39
C ALA A 60 -0.01 16.25 -4.29
N ALA A 61 -1.16 16.10 -3.63
CA ALA A 61 -1.86 14.82 -3.50
C ALA A 61 -2.30 14.25 -4.86
N TRP A 62 -2.75 15.10 -5.81
CA TRP A 62 -3.05 14.65 -7.15
C TRP A 62 -1.82 14.15 -7.90
N PHE A 63 -0.68 14.82 -7.75
CA PHE A 63 0.52 14.52 -8.53
C PHE A 63 1.45 13.47 -7.90
N HIS A 64 1.36 13.15 -6.60
CA HIS A 64 2.40 12.43 -5.86
C HIS A 64 2.87 11.12 -6.52
N ASP A 65 1.97 10.38 -7.14
CA ASP A 65 2.23 9.07 -7.75
C ASP A 65 2.21 9.09 -9.29
N THR A 66 2.09 10.27 -9.93
CA THR A 66 2.04 10.35 -11.40
C THR A 66 3.30 9.84 -12.08
N GLY A 67 4.43 9.83 -11.39
CA GLY A 67 5.70 9.31 -11.90
C GLY A 67 5.69 7.81 -12.20
N PHE A 68 4.78 7.03 -11.61
CA PHE A 68 4.58 5.62 -11.97
C PHE A 68 4.15 5.41 -13.43
N THR A 69 3.70 6.46 -14.11
CA THR A 69 3.45 6.42 -15.57
C THR A 69 4.74 6.31 -16.39
N GLU A 70 5.89 6.60 -15.80
CA GLU A 70 7.19 6.50 -16.45
C GLU A 70 7.99 5.29 -15.94
N SER A 71 8.13 5.11 -14.61
CA SER A 71 8.68 3.90 -13.97
C SER A 71 8.48 3.94 -12.45
N ASP A 72 8.73 2.80 -11.79
CA ASP A 72 8.75 2.66 -10.33
C ASP A 72 10.00 3.27 -9.67
N GLU A 73 11.14 3.30 -10.37
CA GLU A 73 12.35 3.91 -9.84
C GLU A 73 12.25 5.43 -9.83
N ASN A 74 12.46 6.03 -8.65
CA ASN A 74 12.42 7.47 -8.44
C ASN A 74 11.11 8.11 -8.96
N HIS A 75 9.98 7.43 -8.73
CA HIS A 75 8.68 7.90 -9.20
C HIS A 75 8.29 9.25 -8.60
N GLU A 76 8.73 9.57 -7.37
CA GLU A 76 8.45 10.85 -6.74
C GLU A 76 9.14 12.01 -7.47
N GLU A 77 10.41 11.85 -7.88
CA GLU A 77 11.10 12.87 -8.70
C GLU A 77 10.45 13.05 -10.06
N LYS A 78 9.97 11.98 -10.68
CA LYS A 78 9.22 12.03 -11.93
C LYS A 78 7.87 12.72 -11.73
N SER A 79 7.20 12.43 -10.63
CA SER A 79 5.97 13.12 -10.23
C SER A 79 6.19 14.62 -10.07
N VAL A 80 7.28 15.02 -9.42
CA VAL A 80 7.68 16.44 -9.31
C VAL A 80 7.86 17.05 -10.69
N LYS A 81 8.61 16.39 -11.59
CA LYS A 81 8.82 16.90 -12.95
C LYS A 81 7.50 17.14 -13.68
N ILE A 82 6.60 16.16 -13.66
CA ILE A 82 5.27 16.26 -14.28
C ILE A 82 4.46 17.40 -13.66
N ALA A 83 4.46 17.51 -12.31
CA ALA A 83 3.75 18.58 -11.60
C ALA A 83 4.31 19.97 -11.95
N VAL A 84 5.64 20.15 -11.93
CA VAL A 84 6.31 21.42 -12.25
C VAL A 84 6.02 21.86 -13.68
N GLU A 85 6.13 20.96 -14.65
CA GLU A 85 5.82 21.25 -16.04
C GLU A 85 4.37 21.71 -16.23
N PHE A 86 3.43 21.00 -15.60
CA PHE A 86 2.01 21.36 -15.64
C PHE A 86 1.75 22.72 -14.98
N LEU A 87 2.26 22.96 -13.78
CA LEU A 87 2.02 24.19 -13.03
C LEU A 87 2.65 25.42 -13.70
N LYS A 88 3.85 25.28 -14.27
CA LYS A 88 4.49 26.35 -15.07
C LYS A 88 3.68 26.72 -16.31
N SER A 89 3.12 25.73 -17.00
CA SER A 89 2.27 25.99 -18.17
C SER A 89 1.00 26.76 -17.81
N HIS A 90 0.53 26.64 -16.54
CA HIS A 90 -0.62 27.37 -15.99
C HIS A 90 -0.23 28.67 -15.26
N LYS A 91 1.03 29.10 -15.38
CA LYS A 91 1.55 30.33 -14.74
C LYS A 91 1.33 30.35 -13.21
N PHE A 92 1.44 29.19 -12.57
CA PHE A 92 1.37 29.08 -11.11
C PHE A 92 2.60 29.74 -10.48
N ALA A 93 2.48 30.32 -9.28
CA ALA A 93 3.55 31.04 -8.63
C ALA A 93 4.74 30.10 -8.29
N GLU A 94 5.97 30.52 -8.62
CA GLU A 94 7.17 29.69 -8.50
C GLU A 94 7.45 29.25 -7.05
N ASP A 95 7.22 30.10 -6.06
CA ASP A 95 7.35 29.77 -4.64
C ASP A 95 6.38 28.65 -4.24
N ARG A 96 5.16 28.67 -4.76
CA ARG A 96 4.16 27.61 -4.52
C ARG A 96 4.48 26.34 -5.30
N ILE A 97 5.06 26.43 -6.50
CA ILE A 97 5.54 25.27 -7.26
C ILE A 97 6.59 24.52 -6.42
N GLN A 98 7.50 25.24 -5.76
CA GLN A 98 8.50 24.62 -4.90
C GLN A 98 7.86 23.93 -3.70
N ILE A 99 6.85 24.54 -3.07
CA ILE A 99 6.11 23.90 -1.96
C ILE A 99 5.46 22.58 -2.42
N VAL A 100 4.80 22.58 -3.58
CA VAL A 100 4.18 21.39 -4.15
C VAL A 100 5.24 20.31 -4.44
N ALA A 101 6.39 20.69 -4.98
CA ALA A 101 7.50 19.78 -5.26
C ALA A 101 8.02 19.11 -3.98
N ASP A 102 8.24 19.89 -2.91
CA ASP A 102 8.70 19.39 -1.62
C ASP A 102 7.67 18.46 -0.97
N LEU A 103 6.39 18.81 -1.09
CA LEU A 103 5.28 17.97 -0.64
C LEU A 103 5.24 16.62 -1.37
N ILE A 104 5.46 16.60 -2.69
CA ILE A 104 5.53 15.32 -3.43
C ILE A 104 6.74 14.50 -2.96
N LEU A 105 7.91 15.13 -2.77
CA LEU A 105 9.13 14.41 -2.36
C LEU A 105 9.04 13.82 -0.95
N VAL A 106 8.22 14.39 -0.06
CA VAL A 106 8.08 13.82 1.30
C VAL A 106 7.33 12.49 1.32
N THR A 107 6.59 12.12 0.25
CA THR A 107 5.91 10.81 0.16
C THR A 107 6.90 9.65 0.07
N LYS A 108 8.16 9.90 -0.29
CA LYS A 108 9.22 8.88 -0.21
C LYS A 108 9.19 8.15 1.14
N MET A 109 9.32 6.83 1.08
CA MET A 109 9.19 5.96 2.25
C MET A 109 10.05 6.39 3.43
N ASN A 110 11.29 6.81 3.18
CA ASN A 110 12.26 7.17 4.22
C ASN A 110 12.34 8.68 4.49
N ALA A 111 11.55 9.50 3.80
CA ALA A 111 11.53 10.94 4.04
C ALA A 111 10.87 11.24 5.39
N VAL A 112 11.48 12.16 6.12
CA VAL A 112 10.95 12.65 7.40
C VAL A 112 10.34 14.03 7.15
N PRO A 113 9.06 14.23 7.45
CA PRO A 113 8.41 15.53 7.27
C PRO A 113 9.02 16.57 8.19
N LYS A 114 9.14 17.80 7.70
CA LYS A 114 9.73 18.96 8.39
C LYS A 114 8.71 20.06 8.66
N THR A 115 7.59 20.03 7.95
CA THR A 115 6.52 21.02 8.03
C THR A 115 5.18 20.34 8.27
N ASN A 116 4.22 21.09 8.83
CA ASN A 116 2.86 20.58 9.03
C ASN A 116 2.20 20.11 7.71
N LEU A 117 2.47 20.78 6.59
CA LEU A 117 1.93 20.39 5.30
C LEU A 117 2.49 19.04 4.82
N GLU A 118 3.79 18.83 5.01
CA GLU A 118 4.44 17.54 4.72
C GLU A 118 3.89 16.41 5.61
N GLU A 119 3.63 16.68 6.89
CA GLU A 119 2.99 15.73 7.82
C GLU A 119 1.61 15.30 7.33
N ILE A 120 0.81 16.29 6.88
CA ILE A 120 -0.54 16.03 6.39
C ILE A 120 -0.54 15.13 5.17
N LEU A 121 0.29 15.43 4.16
CA LEU A 121 0.33 14.60 2.95
C LEU A 121 0.84 13.20 3.23
N LYS A 122 1.85 13.05 4.09
CA LYS A 122 2.38 11.75 4.49
C LYS A 122 1.37 10.91 5.25
N ASP A 123 0.58 11.54 6.13
CA ASP A 123 -0.50 10.87 6.83
C ASP A 123 -1.65 10.48 5.89
N ALA A 124 -1.99 11.35 4.93
CA ALA A 124 -3.05 11.10 3.95
C ALA A 124 -2.70 9.92 3.03
N ASP A 125 -1.46 9.83 2.55
CA ASP A 125 -0.98 8.72 1.74
C ASP A 125 -1.04 7.38 2.51
N ALA A 126 -0.69 7.42 3.79
CA ALA A 126 -0.74 6.26 4.67
C ALA A 126 -2.14 5.95 5.26
N ALA A 127 -3.20 6.66 4.87
CA ALA A 127 -4.54 6.49 5.42
C ALA A 127 -5.11 5.07 5.30
N HIS A 128 -4.69 4.33 4.26
CA HIS A 128 -5.09 2.95 4.04
C HIS A 128 -4.77 2.02 5.21
N LEU A 129 -3.76 2.33 6.04
CA LEU A 129 -3.37 1.54 7.21
C LEU A 129 -4.46 1.50 8.29
N ALA A 130 -5.27 2.55 8.39
CA ALA A 130 -6.41 2.63 9.29
C ALA A 130 -7.74 2.24 8.62
N SER A 131 -7.73 1.96 7.32
CA SER A 131 -8.95 1.64 6.56
C SER A 131 -9.57 0.30 6.98
N LYS A 132 -10.90 0.20 6.90
CA LYS A 132 -11.62 -1.06 7.00
C LYS A 132 -11.22 -2.02 5.87
N ASP A 133 -10.87 -1.48 4.71
CA ASP A 133 -10.44 -2.20 3.52
C ASP A 133 -8.91 -2.45 3.47
N PHE A 134 -8.21 -2.27 4.60
CA PHE A 134 -6.76 -2.46 4.68
C PHE A 134 -6.28 -3.75 4.00
N PHE A 135 -6.90 -4.88 4.29
CA PHE A 135 -6.47 -6.18 3.74
C PHE A 135 -6.66 -6.27 2.23
N LYS A 136 -7.70 -5.63 1.69
CA LYS A 136 -7.93 -5.50 0.25
C LYS A 136 -6.78 -4.70 -0.39
N PHE A 137 -6.49 -3.51 0.12
CA PHE A 137 -5.41 -2.67 -0.38
C PHE A 137 -4.04 -3.33 -0.22
N ASN A 138 -3.79 -3.96 0.90
CA ASN A 138 -2.56 -4.69 1.18
C ASN A 138 -2.36 -5.89 0.23
N SER A 139 -3.43 -6.57 -0.16
CA SER A 139 -3.40 -7.63 -1.16
C SER A 139 -3.08 -7.10 -2.56
N LEU A 140 -3.67 -5.96 -2.95
CA LEU A 140 -3.37 -5.29 -4.21
C LEU A 140 -1.90 -4.83 -4.27
N LEU A 141 -1.40 -4.22 -3.20
CA LEU A 141 0.00 -3.79 -3.09
C LEU A 141 0.97 -4.98 -3.20
N ARG A 142 0.68 -6.09 -2.52
CA ARG A 142 1.48 -7.32 -2.64
C ARG A 142 1.52 -7.81 -4.08
N LYS A 143 0.36 -7.87 -4.72
CA LYS A 143 0.26 -8.33 -6.10
C LYS A 143 0.97 -7.41 -7.08
N GLU A 144 0.87 -6.11 -6.87
CA GLU A 144 1.60 -5.11 -7.63
C GLU A 144 3.12 -5.33 -7.51
N TRP A 145 3.65 -5.46 -6.29
CA TRP A 145 5.07 -5.72 -6.08
C TRP A 145 5.54 -7.03 -6.74
N GLU A 146 4.70 -8.08 -6.72
CA GLU A 146 5.00 -9.32 -7.43
C GLU A 146 5.08 -9.13 -8.95
N LEU A 147 4.22 -8.26 -9.51
CA LEU A 147 4.18 -8.00 -10.96
C LEU A 147 5.26 -7.01 -11.41
N VAL A 148 5.52 -5.96 -10.64
CA VAL A 148 6.47 -4.89 -10.99
C VAL A 148 7.90 -5.29 -10.64
N LEU A 149 8.14 -5.84 -9.44
CA LEU A 149 9.48 -6.22 -8.99
C LEU A 149 9.87 -7.65 -9.38
N GLY A 150 8.96 -8.43 -9.96
CA GLY A 150 9.20 -9.84 -10.31
C GLY A 150 9.44 -10.77 -9.11
N LYS A 151 9.21 -10.29 -7.88
CA LYS A 151 9.51 -11.00 -6.64
C LYS A 151 8.24 -11.55 -6.00
N LYS A 152 8.14 -12.87 -5.90
CA LYS A 152 7.05 -13.52 -5.16
C LYS A 152 7.35 -13.54 -3.67
N TYR A 153 6.36 -13.14 -2.88
CA TYR A 153 6.41 -13.18 -1.42
C TYR A 153 5.60 -14.34 -0.88
N THR A 154 6.19 -15.12 0.02
CA THR A 154 5.41 -16.07 0.83
C THR A 154 4.53 -15.31 1.82
N ASN A 155 3.47 -15.94 2.32
CA ASN A 155 2.61 -15.33 3.35
C ASN A 155 3.41 -14.95 4.60
N LYS A 156 4.41 -15.75 4.98
CA LYS A 156 5.30 -15.46 6.11
C LYS A 156 6.10 -14.19 5.89
N GLU A 157 6.70 -14.03 4.72
CA GLU A 157 7.48 -12.83 4.38
C GLU A 157 6.60 -11.60 4.30
N TRP A 158 5.43 -11.71 3.65
CA TRP A 158 4.50 -10.60 3.52
C TRP A 158 3.96 -10.12 4.88
N ILE A 159 3.58 -11.05 5.76
CA ILE A 159 3.18 -10.72 7.13
C ILE A 159 4.33 -10.05 7.90
N ALA A 160 5.55 -10.55 7.77
CA ALA A 160 6.71 -9.95 8.44
C ALA A 160 7.00 -8.53 7.96
N LEU A 161 6.92 -8.27 6.64
CA LEU A 161 7.06 -6.93 6.06
C LEU A 161 6.00 -5.97 6.62
N ASN A 162 4.72 -6.39 6.63
CA ASN A 162 3.64 -5.58 7.18
C ASN A 162 3.84 -5.28 8.67
N LEU A 163 4.21 -6.28 9.48
CA LEU A 163 4.48 -6.08 10.90
C LEU A 163 5.61 -5.07 11.12
N SER A 164 6.74 -5.23 10.42
CA SER A 164 7.85 -4.27 10.51
C SER A 164 7.42 -2.86 10.11
N PHE A 165 6.63 -2.72 9.04
CA PHE A 165 6.13 -1.43 8.61
C PHE A 165 5.24 -0.78 9.68
N PHE A 166 4.24 -1.50 10.19
CA PHE A 166 3.31 -1.00 11.19
C PHE A 166 3.96 -0.60 12.51
N THR A 167 5.02 -1.32 12.93
CA THR A 167 5.59 -1.18 14.29
C THR A 167 6.89 -0.38 14.33
N GLN A 168 7.64 -0.30 13.21
CA GLN A 168 8.98 0.28 13.21
C GLN A 168 9.15 1.43 12.22
N LYS A 169 8.40 1.40 11.08
CA LYS A 169 8.65 2.34 9.99
C LYS A 169 7.60 3.42 9.87
N HIS A 170 6.36 3.13 10.24
CA HIS A 170 5.25 4.05 10.08
C HIS A 170 4.72 4.59 11.41
N ARG A 171 4.59 5.91 11.48
CA ARG A 171 3.82 6.63 12.50
C ARG A 171 2.93 7.66 11.82
N TYR A 172 1.83 8.02 12.46
CA TYR A 172 1.11 9.23 12.12
C TYR A 172 1.78 10.43 12.75
N TYR A 173 1.63 11.58 12.13
CA TYR A 173 2.31 12.82 12.52
C TYR A 173 1.34 13.85 13.08
N THR A 174 0.18 14.07 12.41
CA THR A 174 -0.78 15.11 12.78
C THR A 174 -1.63 14.68 13.98
N ASP A 175 -2.02 15.64 14.85
CA ASP A 175 -2.90 15.39 15.99
C ASP A 175 -4.25 14.80 15.54
N PHE A 176 -4.74 15.23 14.38
CA PHE A 176 -5.98 14.71 13.81
C PHE A 176 -5.89 13.20 13.55
N THR A 177 -4.86 12.75 12.87
CA THR A 177 -4.70 11.32 12.50
C THR A 177 -4.34 10.47 13.70
N LEU A 178 -3.51 10.99 14.62
CA LEU A 178 -3.20 10.33 15.88
C LEU A 178 -4.48 10.06 16.68
N LYS A 179 -5.36 11.03 16.79
CA LYS A 179 -6.63 10.90 17.53
C LYS A 179 -7.64 9.99 16.82
N ASN A 180 -7.78 10.11 15.51
CA ASN A 180 -8.90 9.51 14.77
C ASN A 180 -8.54 8.18 14.10
N TRP A 181 -7.28 7.95 13.70
CA TRP A 181 -6.89 6.80 12.89
C TRP A 181 -6.04 5.76 13.63
N SER A 182 -5.35 6.13 14.74
CA SER A 182 -4.47 5.21 15.47
C SER A 182 -5.19 3.95 15.93
N LYS A 183 -6.39 4.09 16.49
CA LYS A 183 -7.19 2.95 16.98
C LYS A 183 -7.54 1.95 15.88
N ASP A 184 -7.87 2.43 14.68
CA ASP A 184 -8.22 1.56 13.55
C ASP A 184 -6.96 0.92 12.93
N LYS A 185 -5.84 1.65 12.88
CA LYS A 185 -4.52 1.09 12.54
C LYS A 185 -4.15 -0.04 13.51
N GLU A 186 -4.33 0.14 14.82
CA GLU A 186 -4.06 -0.89 15.84
C GLU A 186 -4.96 -2.12 15.68
N LYS A 187 -6.24 -1.93 15.31
CA LYS A 187 -7.14 -3.05 14.99
C LYS A 187 -6.61 -3.85 13.80
N ASN A 188 -6.13 -3.19 12.75
CA ASN A 188 -5.56 -3.85 11.59
C ASN A 188 -4.26 -4.57 11.96
N LEU A 189 -3.38 -3.96 12.76
CA LEU A 189 -2.19 -4.61 13.31
C LEU A 189 -2.55 -5.88 14.10
N SER A 190 -3.58 -5.82 14.95
CA SER A 190 -4.06 -6.97 15.71
C SER A 190 -4.52 -8.12 14.82
N LYS A 191 -5.17 -7.81 13.69
CA LYS A 191 -5.57 -8.82 12.69
C LYS A 191 -4.34 -9.44 11.99
N ILE A 192 -3.33 -8.64 11.65
CA ILE A 192 -2.06 -9.14 11.07
C ILE A 192 -1.39 -10.10 12.05
N LEU A 193 -1.33 -9.77 13.35
CA LEU A 193 -0.76 -10.63 14.39
C LEU A 193 -1.56 -11.94 14.56
N LYS A 194 -2.89 -11.90 14.45
CA LYS A 194 -3.73 -13.11 14.45
C LYS A 194 -3.42 -14.01 13.26
N ASN A 195 -3.27 -13.43 12.06
CA ASN A 195 -2.89 -14.17 10.84
C ASN A 195 -1.51 -14.80 11.00
N GLN A 196 -0.53 -14.09 11.59
CA GLN A 196 0.79 -14.66 11.88
C GLN A 196 0.72 -15.86 12.81
N LYS A 197 -0.08 -15.75 13.90
CA LYS A 197 -0.27 -16.87 14.84
C LYS A 197 -0.94 -18.06 14.18
N LYS A 198 -1.96 -17.83 13.33
CA LYS A 198 -2.64 -18.89 12.56
C LYS A 198 -1.64 -19.61 11.67
N LEU A 199 -0.85 -18.87 10.88
CA LEU A 199 0.16 -19.43 9.98
C LEU A 199 1.19 -20.28 10.73
N LYS A 200 1.68 -19.81 11.89
CA LYS A 200 2.61 -20.59 12.72
C LYS A 200 1.99 -21.90 13.20
N LYS A 201 0.71 -21.87 13.62
CA LYS A 201 -0.04 -23.05 14.09
C LYS A 201 -0.24 -24.06 12.96
N ASP A 202 -0.59 -23.59 11.77
CA ASP A 202 -0.85 -24.44 10.61
C ASP A 202 0.46 -25.10 10.13
N ASN A 203 1.56 -24.36 10.08
CA ASN A 203 2.89 -24.89 9.77
C ASN A 203 3.36 -25.94 10.81
N LYS A 204 3.07 -25.75 12.11
CA LYS A 204 3.39 -26.75 13.15
C LYS A 204 2.59 -28.02 12.94
N LYS A 205 1.28 -27.91 12.70
CA LYS A 205 0.42 -29.07 12.42
C LYS A 205 0.88 -29.82 11.17
N PHE A 206 1.30 -29.09 10.11
CA PHE A 206 1.81 -29.71 8.90
C PHE A 206 3.07 -30.51 9.17
N LYS A 207 4.07 -29.95 9.86
CA LYS A 207 5.29 -30.66 10.25
C LYS A 207 5.00 -31.93 11.06
N GLN A 208 4.11 -31.83 12.05
CA GLN A 208 3.72 -32.99 12.87
C GLN A 208 3.07 -34.09 12.02
N LYS A 209 2.22 -33.75 11.03
CA LYS A 209 1.64 -34.73 10.12
C LYS A 209 2.68 -35.35 9.20
N GLU A 210 3.64 -34.60 8.71
CA GLU A 210 4.73 -35.08 7.88
C GLU A 210 5.64 -36.04 8.66
N GLU A 211 5.99 -35.70 9.91
CA GLU A 211 6.76 -36.55 10.83
C GLU A 211 6.02 -37.86 11.14
N ALA A 212 4.72 -37.77 11.43
CA ALA A 212 3.88 -38.96 11.69
C ALA A 212 3.78 -39.87 10.45
N LEU A 213 3.74 -39.30 9.25
CA LEU A 213 3.74 -40.05 8.00
C LEU A 213 5.06 -40.76 7.77
N ASN A 214 6.18 -40.08 8.04
CA ASN A 214 7.54 -40.65 7.92
C ASN A 214 7.78 -41.79 8.95
N LEU A 215 7.25 -41.66 10.19
CA LEU A 215 7.32 -42.70 11.19
C LEU A 215 6.51 -43.95 10.81
N LYS A 216 5.36 -43.79 10.14
CA LYS A 216 4.58 -44.92 9.62
C LYS A 216 5.29 -45.64 8.47
N LYS A 217 6.03 -44.92 7.63
CA LYS A 217 6.85 -45.48 6.56
C LYS A 217 7.94 -46.44 7.04
N ASN A 218 8.62 -46.04 8.12
CA ASN A 218 9.71 -46.84 8.69
C ASN A 218 9.21 -48.13 9.38
N LYS A 219 7.85 -48.26 9.55
CA LYS A 219 7.23 -49.44 10.16
C LYS A 219 6.56 -50.37 9.13
N SER A 220 6.41 -50.01 7.85
CA SER A 220 5.79 -50.85 6.82
C SER A 220 6.79 -51.18 5.70
N ILE A 221 7.12 -52.47 5.57
CA ILE A 221 7.92 -53.03 4.47
C ILE A 221 6.99 -53.27 3.26
N VAL A 222 6.27 -52.28 2.80
CA VAL A 222 5.43 -52.37 1.57
C VAL A 222 5.71 -51.13 0.71
N PRO A 223 5.87 -51.28 -0.61
CA PRO A 223 6.26 -50.15 -1.48
C PRO A 223 5.08 -49.20 -1.72
N GLU A 224 4.98 -48.17 -0.89
CA GLU A 224 3.91 -47.18 -0.93
C GLU A 224 4.28 -45.87 -1.69
N ARG A 225 5.18 -45.94 -2.68
CA ARG A 225 5.63 -44.74 -3.41
C ARG A 225 4.50 -43.90 -4.04
N GLY A 226 3.41 -44.56 -4.47
CA GLY A 226 2.29 -43.86 -5.13
C GLY A 226 1.38 -43.08 -4.19
N VAL A 227 1.01 -43.64 -3.05
CA VAL A 227 0.08 -43.04 -2.07
C VAL A 227 0.70 -41.85 -1.39
N GLU A 228 1.98 -41.93 -1.09
CA GLU A 228 2.72 -40.83 -0.43
C GLU A 228 2.89 -39.60 -1.30
N THR A 229 3.21 -39.80 -2.57
CA THR A 229 3.34 -38.69 -3.55
C THR A 229 1.98 -38.00 -3.68
N MET A 230 0.89 -38.75 -3.75
CA MET A 230 -0.47 -38.25 -3.85
C MET A 230 -0.87 -37.48 -2.58
N PHE A 231 -0.48 -37.98 -1.41
CA PHE A 231 -0.79 -37.31 -0.11
C PHE A 231 0.03 -36.02 0.10
N ARG A 232 1.30 -36.01 -0.33
CA ARG A 232 2.16 -34.78 -0.32
C ARG A 232 1.62 -33.72 -1.28
N VAL A 233 1.19 -34.13 -2.47
CA VAL A 233 0.60 -33.23 -3.46
C VAL A 233 -0.75 -32.70 -2.94
N ALA A 234 -1.61 -33.55 -2.40
CA ALA A 234 -2.90 -33.15 -1.85
C ALA A 234 -2.76 -32.18 -0.66
N LEU A 235 -1.81 -32.45 0.27
CA LEU A 235 -1.53 -31.55 1.39
C LEU A 235 -0.96 -30.19 0.93
N ARG A 236 -0.06 -30.21 -0.06
CA ARG A 236 0.49 -28.98 -0.65
C ARG A 236 -0.60 -28.17 -1.35
N ASN A 237 -1.45 -28.84 -2.13
CA ASN A 237 -2.58 -28.23 -2.80
C ASN A 237 -3.59 -27.67 -1.80
N HIS A 238 -3.84 -28.36 -0.67
CA HIS A 238 -4.76 -27.88 0.37
C HIS A 238 -4.24 -26.60 1.05
N ILE A 239 -2.93 -26.50 1.29
CA ILE A 239 -2.30 -25.28 1.84
C ILE A 239 -2.38 -24.16 0.82
N THR A 240 -2.06 -24.44 -0.45
CA THR A 240 -2.14 -23.46 -1.53
C THR A 240 -3.58 -22.98 -1.76
N LEU A 241 -4.56 -23.89 -1.69
CA LEU A 241 -5.99 -23.56 -1.83
C LEU A 241 -6.50 -22.76 -0.60
N SER A 242 -6.03 -23.08 0.61
CA SER A 242 -6.33 -22.28 1.80
C SER A 242 -5.74 -20.88 1.71
N ASP A 243 -4.52 -20.74 1.20
CA ASP A 243 -3.89 -19.44 0.95
C ASP A 243 -4.64 -18.63 -0.12
N ILE A 244 -5.11 -19.31 -1.19
CA ILE A 244 -5.93 -18.69 -2.25
C ILE A 244 -7.31 -18.29 -1.72
N ALA A 245 -7.94 -19.13 -0.89
CA ALA A 245 -9.24 -18.85 -0.29
C ALA A 245 -9.15 -17.68 0.70
N ASP A 246 -8.10 -17.65 1.55
CA ASP A 246 -7.84 -16.55 2.47
C ASP A 246 -7.53 -15.24 1.71
N THR A 247 -6.87 -15.35 0.54
CA THR A 247 -6.62 -14.21 -0.35
C THR A 247 -7.91 -13.72 -1.01
N LYS A 248 -8.77 -14.63 -1.49
CA LYS A 248 -10.08 -14.27 -2.08
C LYS A 248 -11.05 -13.72 -1.04
N ALA A 249 -11.10 -14.28 0.16
CA ALA A 249 -11.93 -13.77 1.26
C ALA A 249 -11.49 -12.37 1.74
N ASN A 250 -10.26 -11.96 1.46
CA ASN A 250 -9.74 -10.63 1.77
C ASN A 250 -9.88 -9.63 0.60
N ILE A 251 -10.40 -10.05 -0.56
CA ILE A 251 -10.61 -9.22 -1.77
C ILE A 251 -12.10 -8.86 -1.97
N LEU A 252 -13.02 -9.62 -1.35
CA LEU A 252 -14.46 -9.35 -1.28
C LEU A 252 -14.80 -8.56 -0.02
#